data_899635fa3ca2bf19f5786bd1989b42ef
#
_entry.id   899635fa3ca2bf19f5786bd1989b42ef
#
_cell.length_a   1.000
_cell.length_b   1.000
_cell.length_c   1.000
_cell.angle_alpha   90.00
_cell.angle_beta   90.00
_cell.angle_gamma   90.00
#
_symmetry.space_group_name_H-M   'P 1'
#
loop_
_entity.id
_entity.type
_entity.pdbx_description
1 polymer ?
#
loop_
_entity_poly.entity_id
_entity_poly.type
_entity_poly.pdbx_seq_one_letter_code
_entity_poly.pdbx_strand_id
1 'polypeptide(L)'
;MYKRQGFGQLDAITTGLNRTDLIIIAARPAMGKSAFALNIAVNTCKATKRDVVIFSLEMGKEQLVSRMLASEALVNNTLLRSGNLEPSDWEKIAGAADTLSQLPIYFDDGAGCTVPQMKAKLRRMRNLGLVVIDYIQLMQSANKNASRVEAVSEITRSLKPVSYTHLT
;
A
#
# COMPACT_ATOMS: atom_id res chain seq x y z
N MET A 1 6.80 19.78 -0.42
CA MET A 1 7.85 18.92 -0.98
C MET A 1 7.16 17.73 -1.62
N TYR A 2 7.26 17.58 -2.94
CA TYR A 2 6.63 16.50 -3.70
C TYR A 2 7.31 15.17 -3.40
N LYS A 3 6.52 14.12 -3.15
CA LYS A 3 7.05 12.78 -2.89
C LYS A 3 7.21 12.04 -4.23
N ARG A 4 8.44 11.77 -4.62
CA ARG A 4 8.72 10.93 -5.79
C ARG A 4 8.24 9.50 -5.53
N GLN A 5 7.53 8.94 -6.52
CA GLN A 5 6.97 7.58 -6.46
C GLN A 5 8.00 6.52 -6.87
N GLY A 6 9.15 6.95 -7.40
CA GLY A 6 10.18 6.08 -7.94
C GLY A 6 9.94 5.62 -9.39
N PHE A 7 8.91 6.15 -10.03
CA PHE A 7 8.58 5.93 -11.45
C PHE A 7 8.77 7.24 -12.19
N GLY A 8 9.93 7.48 -12.80
CA GLY A 8 10.34 8.77 -13.35
C GLY A 8 9.33 9.40 -14.32
N GLN A 9 8.73 8.62 -15.22
CA GLN A 9 7.72 9.11 -16.15
C GLN A 9 6.41 9.49 -15.42
N LEU A 10 5.98 8.69 -14.45
CA LEU A 10 4.80 9.00 -13.65
C LEU A 10 5.04 10.24 -12.78
N ASP A 11 6.20 10.32 -12.15
CA ASP A 11 6.59 11.48 -11.35
C ASP A 11 6.63 12.78 -12.19
N ALA A 12 7.02 12.70 -13.47
CA ALA A 12 7.02 13.84 -14.39
C ALA A 12 5.59 14.30 -14.72
N ILE A 13 4.64 13.37 -14.88
CA ILE A 13 3.25 13.68 -15.22
C ILE A 13 2.48 14.19 -13.99
N THR A 14 2.64 13.50 -12.85
CA THR A 14 1.87 13.79 -11.62
C THR A 14 2.53 14.84 -10.72
N THR A 15 3.75 15.24 -11.01
CA THR A 15 4.62 16.03 -10.12
C THR A 15 4.88 15.37 -8.78
N GLY A 16 4.74 14.04 -8.71
CA GLY A 16 4.83 13.22 -7.50
C GLY A 16 3.54 13.20 -6.68
N LEU A 17 3.58 12.54 -5.53
CA LEU A 17 2.46 12.48 -4.59
C LEU A 17 2.47 13.71 -3.68
N ASN A 18 1.42 14.53 -3.73
CA ASN A 18 1.28 15.64 -2.82
C ASN A 18 0.69 15.20 -1.48
N ARG A 19 0.97 15.96 -0.44
CA ARG A 19 0.23 15.81 0.83
C ARG A 19 -1.24 16.11 0.56
N THR A 20 -2.11 15.38 1.25
CA THR A 20 -3.56 15.52 1.14
C THR A 20 -4.20 14.98 -0.16
N ASP A 21 -3.41 14.46 -1.10
CA ASP A 21 -3.99 13.84 -2.29
C ASP A 21 -4.65 12.51 -1.97
N LEU A 22 -5.82 12.29 -2.56
CA LEU A 22 -6.46 10.99 -2.67
C LEU A 22 -6.28 10.51 -4.12
N ILE A 23 -5.47 9.46 -4.30
CA ILE A 23 -5.15 8.91 -5.60
C ILE A 23 -5.85 7.57 -5.75
N ILE A 24 -6.57 7.39 -6.84
CA ILE A 24 -7.28 6.16 -7.16
C ILE A 24 -6.56 5.47 -8.32
N ILE A 25 -6.14 4.22 -8.08
CA ILE A 25 -5.52 3.36 -9.08
C ILE A 25 -6.55 2.32 -9.51
N ALA A 26 -6.96 2.37 -10.75
CA ALA A 26 -7.88 1.40 -11.35
C ALA A 26 -7.12 0.52 -12.35
N ALA A 27 -7.34 -0.78 -12.28
CA ALA A 27 -6.79 -1.75 -13.23
C ALA A 27 -7.69 -2.98 -13.31
N ARG A 28 -7.65 -3.68 -14.45
CA ARG A 28 -8.28 -5.00 -14.58
C ARG A 28 -7.59 -6.01 -13.66
N PRO A 29 -8.26 -7.08 -13.25
CA PRO A 29 -7.64 -8.17 -12.50
C PRO A 29 -6.34 -8.64 -13.17
N ALA A 30 -5.36 -9.06 -12.36
CA ALA A 30 -4.05 -9.56 -12.79
C ALA A 30 -3.13 -8.57 -13.52
N MET A 31 -3.47 -7.28 -13.63
CA MET A 31 -2.63 -6.25 -14.26
C MET A 31 -1.54 -5.65 -13.33
N GLY A 32 -1.35 -6.23 -12.15
CA GLY A 32 -0.29 -5.79 -11.24
C GLY A 32 -0.63 -4.58 -10.35
N LYS A 33 -1.92 -4.21 -10.17
CA LYS A 33 -2.36 -3.10 -9.32
C LYS A 33 -1.70 -3.12 -7.93
N SER A 34 -1.81 -4.23 -7.21
CA SER A 34 -1.26 -4.39 -5.86
C SER A 34 0.27 -4.33 -5.86
N ALA A 35 0.94 -4.95 -6.84
CA ALA A 35 2.40 -4.88 -6.98
C ALA A 35 2.87 -3.44 -7.19
N PHE A 36 2.18 -2.68 -8.04
CA PHE A 36 2.46 -1.27 -8.27
C PHE A 36 2.28 -0.43 -7.01
N ALA A 37 1.19 -0.62 -6.27
CA ALA A 37 0.92 0.08 -5.01
C ALA A 37 1.97 -0.25 -3.94
N LEU A 38 2.41 -1.52 -3.83
CA LEU A 38 3.46 -1.93 -2.91
C LEU A 38 4.81 -1.28 -3.26
N ASN A 39 5.18 -1.22 -4.54
CA ASN A 39 6.41 -0.54 -4.97
C ASN A 39 6.38 0.96 -4.66
N ILE A 40 5.25 1.64 -4.85
CA ILE A 40 5.09 3.04 -4.42
C ILE A 40 5.28 3.15 -2.90
N ALA A 41 4.69 2.24 -2.12
CA ALA A 41 4.81 2.22 -0.67
C ALA A 41 6.28 2.10 -0.23
N VAL A 42 7.02 1.13 -0.76
CA VAL A 42 8.44 0.92 -0.48
C VAL A 42 9.28 2.14 -0.89
N ASN A 43 9.11 2.63 -2.12
CA ASN A 43 9.86 3.76 -2.64
C ASN A 43 9.60 5.04 -1.83
N THR A 44 8.34 5.29 -1.47
CA THR A 44 7.97 6.44 -0.64
C THR A 44 8.61 6.34 0.75
N CYS A 45 8.58 5.15 1.35
CA CYS A 45 9.17 4.91 2.66
C CYS A 45 10.70 5.09 2.63
N LYS A 46 11.37 4.52 1.63
CA LYS A 46 12.83 4.70 1.41
C LYS A 46 13.21 6.18 1.26
N ALA A 47 12.45 6.92 0.46
CA ALA A 47 12.74 8.31 0.15
C ALA A 47 12.44 9.28 1.29
N THR A 48 11.40 9.02 2.09
CA THR A 48 10.89 9.97 3.08
C THR A 48 11.17 9.59 4.53
N LYS A 49 11.48 8.32 4.79
CA LYS A 49 11.62 7.73 6.14
C LYS A 49 10.38 7.95 7.02
N ARG A 50 9.21 8.10 6.39
CA ARG A 50 7.93 8.27 7.07
C ARG A 50 7.17 6.95 7.10
N ASP A 51 6.26 6.85 8.06
CA ASP A 51 5.40 5.68 8.23
C ASP A 51 4.52 5.48 7.00
N VAL A 52 4.47 4.25 6.53
CA VAL A 52 3.56 3.81 5.47
C VAL A 52 2.63 2.76 6.03
N VAL A 53 1.32 2.95 5.86
CA VAL A 53 0.31 1.98 6.31
C VAL A 53 -0.37 1.37 5.11
N ILE A 54 -0.45 0.05 5.08
CA ILE A 54 -1.10 -0.72 4.03
C ILE A 54 -2.28 -1.46 4.65
N PHE A 55 -3.49 -1.02 4.31
CA PHE A 55 -4.72 -1.75 4.60
C PHE A 55 -4.96 -2.74 3.46
N SER A 56 -4.77 -4.02 3.75
CA SER A 56 -5.00 -5.09 2.79
C SER A 56 -6.27 -5.85 3.17
N LEU A 57 -7.30 -5.67 2.37
CA LEU A 57 -8.61 -6.27 2.63
C LEU A 57 -8.83 -7.56 1.81
N GLU A 58 -7.94 -7.85 0.85
CA GLU A 58 -8.00 -9.03 -0.01
C GLU A 58 -6.92 -10.06 0.34
N MET A 59 -5.72 -9.58 0.68
CA MET A 59 -4.55 -10.44 0.84
C MET A 59 -4.02 -10.38 2.28
N GLY A 60 -3.62 -11.53 2.82
CA GLY A 60 -2.93 -11.58 4.11
C GLY A 60 -1.54 -10.93 4.04
N LYS A 61 -1.08 -10.44 5.18
CA LYS A 61 0.21 -9.74 5.33
C LYS A 61 1.41 -10.57 4.85
N GLU A 62 1.40 -11.88 5.07
CA GLU A 62 2.48 -12.77 4.61
C GLU A 62 2.63 -12.76 3.09
N GLN A 63 1.51 -12.71 2.35
CA GLN A 63 1.52 -12.65 0.89
C GLN A 63 2.05 -11.31 0.39
N LEU A 64 1.72 -10.20 1.07
CA LEU A 64 2.22 -8.87 0.72
C LEU A 64 3.72 -8.77 0.97
N VAL A 65 4.18 -9.23 2.14
CA VAL A 65 5.60 -9.26 2.50
C VAL A 65 6.39 -10.12 1.51
N SER A 66 5.89 -11.31 1.15
CA SER A 66 6.50 -12.17 0.14
C SER A 66 6.66 -11.47 -1.22
N ARG A 67 5.62 -10.74 -1.67
CA ARG A 67 5.68 -9.96 -2.92
C ARG A 67 6.68 -8.80 -2.84
N MET A 68 6.72 -8.09 -1.73
CA MET A 68 7.68 -7.00 -1.52
C MET A 68 9.11 -7.53 -1.52
N LEU A 69 9.33 -8.66 -0.84
CA LEU A 69 10.63 -9.31 -0.76
C LEU A 69 11.10 -9.79 -2.14
N ALA A 70 10.22 -10.46 -2.91
CA ALA A 70 10.51 -10.90 -4.26
C ALA A 70 10.85 -9.72 -5.20
N SER A 71 10.10 -8.61 -5.07
CA SER A 71 10.32 -7.39 -5.86
C SER A 71 11.64 -6.71 -5.49
N GLU A 72 11.97 -6.61 -4.22
CA GLU A 72 13.20 -5.98 -3.73
C GLU A 72 14.44 -6.81 -4.07
N ALA A 73 14.34 -8.14 -3.95
CA ALA A 73 15.41 -9.07 -4.28
C ALA A 73 15.58 -9.30 -5.80
N LEU A 74 14.63 -8.83 -6.62
CA LEU A 74 14.54 -9.15 -8.06
C LEU A 74 14.49 -10.67 -8.33
N VAL A 75 13.80 -11.41 -7.48
CA VAL A 75 13.59 -12.85 -7.57
C VAL A 75 12.14 -13.14 -7.96
N ASN A 76 11.92 -14.20 -8.74
CA ASN A 76 10.59 -14.60 -9.11
C ASN A 76 9.78 -15.04 -7.87
N ASN A 77 8.63 -14.40 -7.63
CA ASN A 77 7.76 -14.69 -6.49
C ASN A 77 7.25 -16.14 -6.47
N THR A 78 7.10 -16.79 -7.63
CA THR A 78 6.71 -18.22 -7.71
C THR A 78 7.83 -19.10 -7.16
N LEU A 79 9.08 -18.83 -7.51
CA LEU A 79 10.26 -19.54 -6.97
C LEU A 79 10.40 -19.36 -5.48
N LEU A 80 10.19 -18.11 -4.99
CA LEU A 80 10.19 -17.83 -3.55
C LEU A 80 9.13 -18.63 -2.80
N ARG A 81 7.92 -18.74 -3.36
CA ARG A 81 6.82 -19.49 -2.73
C ARG A 81 6.98 -21.02 -2.80
N SER A 82 7.60 -21.54 -3.85
CA SER A 82 7.86 -22.99 -4.00
C SER A 82 9.11 -23.44 -3.26
N GLY A 83 9.97 -22.52 -2.78
CA GLY A 83 11.25 -22.84 -2.17
C GLY A 83 12.32 -23.30 -3.16
N ASN A 84 12.06 -23.24 -4.47
CA ASN A 84 12.98 -23.69 -5.50
C ASN A 84 13.92 -22.55 -5.93
N LEU A 85 14.81 -22.16 -5.02
CA LEU A 85 15.71 -21.02 -5.13
C LEU A 85 17.15 -21.49 -5.31
N GLU A 86 17.89 -20.78 -6.16
CA GLU A 86 19.34 -20.96 -6.28
C GLU A 86 20.08 -20.33 -5.08
N PRO A 87 21.28 -20.81 -4.75
CA PRO A 87 22.06 -20.22 -3.64
C PRO A 87 22.25 -18.71 -3.76
N SER A 88 22.45 -18.18 -4.97
CA SER A 88 22.56 -16.74 -5.25
C SER A 88 21.27 -15.96 -4.97
N ASP A 89 20.11 -16.60 -5.07
CA ASP A 89 18.84 -15.96 -4.77
C ASP A 89 18.62 -15.79 -3.27
N TRP A 90 19.12 -16.73 -2.47
CA TRP A 90 19.10 -16.61 -1.01
C TRP A 90 19.89 -15.40 -0.50
N GLU A 91 21.04 -15.10 -1.10
CA GLU A 91 21.83 -13.92 -0.75
C GLU A 91 21.07 -12.62 -1.09
N LYS A 92 20.43 -12.56 -2.27
CA LYS A 92 19.60 -11.41 -2.66
C LYS A 92 18.41 -11.23 -1.73
N ILE A 93 17.75 -12.32 -1.35
CA ILE A 93 16.61 -12.31 -0.43
C ILE A 93 17.05 -11.84 0.96
N ALA A 94 18.19 -12.29 1.46
CA ALA A 94 18.71 -11.84 2.75
C ALA A 94 18.98 -10.33 2.75
N GLY A 95 19.62 -9.79 1.71
CA GLY A 95 19.85 -8.36 1.56
C GLY A 95 18.57 -7.54 1.42
N ALA A 96 17.58 -8.07 0.69
CA ALA A 96 16.28 -7.45 0.57
C ALA A 96 15.51 -7.46 1.91
N ALA A 97 15.60 -8.54 2.67
CA ALA A 97 14.97 -8.65 4.00
C ALA A 97 15.58 -7.64 4.98
N ASP A 98 16.91 -7.49 5.00
CA ASP A 98 17.56 -6.47 5.81
C ASP A 98 17.08 -5.06 5.43
N THR A 99 17.05 -4.73 4.14
CA THR A 99 16.56 -3.45 3.66
C THR A 99 15.12 -3.17 4.07
N LEU A 100 14.21 -4.14 3.87
CA LEU A 100 12.78 -3.98 4.17
C LEU A 100 12.50 -3.92 5.67
N SER A 101 13.25 -4.64 6.50
CA SER A 101 13.08 -4.66 7.95
C SER A 101 13.32 -3.30 8.61
N GLN A 102 14.13 -2.45 7.98
CA GLN A 102 14.44 -1.10 8.46
C GLN A 102 13.39 -0.05 8.05
N LEU A 103 12.41 -0.43 7.23
CA LEU A 103 11.39 0.50 6.75
C LEU A 103 10.18 0.51 7.70
N PRO A 104 9.66 1.68 8.13
CA PRO A 104 8.45 1.78 8.93
C PRO A 104 7.20 1.56 8.07
N ILE A 105 6.99 0.32 7.63
CA ILE A 105 5.83 -0.13 6.87
C ILE A 105 4.96 -1.00 7.78
N TYR A 106 3.71 -0.63 7.93
CA TYR A 106 2.73 -1.29 8.79
C TYR A 106 1.63 -1.92 7.94
N PHE A 107 1.25 -3.14 8.26
CA PHE A 107 0.18 -3.87 7.59
C PHE A 107 -1.02 -4.01 8.52
N ASP A 108 -2.20 -3.78 7.96
CA ASP A 108 -3.49 -4.07 8.58
C ASP A 108 -4.29 -4.94 7.61
N ASP A 109 -4.39 -6.23 7.93
CA ASP A 109 -5.10 -7.24 7.15
C ASP A 109 -6.42 -7.67 7.82
N GLY A 110 -6.95 -6.83 8.71
CA GLY A 110 -8.23 -7.05 9.38
C GLY A 110 -9.40 -6.97 8.40
N ALA A 111 -10.15 -8.06 8.28
CA ALA A 111 -11.36 -8.11 7.45
C ALA A 111 -12.43 -7.10 7.94
N GLY A 112 -13.13 -6.47 6.98
CA GLY A 112 -14.29 -5.63 7.27
C GLY A 112 -13.97 -4.27 7.90
N CYS A 113 -12.78 -3.72 7.68
CA CYS A 113 -12.39 -2.41 8.17
C CYS A 113 -13.29 -1.30 7.61
N THR A 114 -13.83 -0.47 8.48
CA THR A 114 -14.61 0.73 8.13
C THR A 114 -13.73 1.98 8.12
N VAL A 115 -14.14 3.03 7.39
CA VAL A 115 -13.40 4.32 7.37
C VAL A 115 -13.18 4.91 8.78
N PRO A 116 -14.19 4.93 9.69
CA PRO A 116 -13.97 5.40 11.06
C PRO A 116 -12.91 4.60 11.84
N GLN A 117 -12.89 3.27 11.71
CA GLN A 117 -11.88 2.41 12.35
C GLN A 117 -10.48 2.68 11.80
N MET A 118 -10.36 2.79 10.48
CA MET A 118 -9.12 3.18 9.81
C MET A 118 -8.61 4.53 10.33
N LYS A 119 -9.49 5.53 10.37
CA LYS A 119 -9.18 6.87 10.88
C LYS A 119 -8.71 6.82 12.34
N ALA A 120 -9.33 6.02 13.20
CA ALA A 120 -8.93 5.86 14.59
C ALA A 120 -7.51 5.25 14.74
N LYS A 121 -7.16 4.27 13.89
CA LYS A 121 -5.81 3.68 13.84
C LYS A 121 -4.77 4.69 13.36
N LEU A 122 -5.05 5.41 12.28
CA LEU A 122 -4.12 6.39 11.68
C LEU A 122 -3.84 7.59 12.62
N ARG A 123 -4.81 8.01 13.43
CA ARG A 123 -4.62 9.11 14.41
C ARG A 123 -3.52 8.86 15.44
N ARG A 124 -3.16 7.60 15.67
CA ARG A 124 -2.08 7.23 16.60
C ARG A 124 -0.69 7.36 16.00
N MET A 125 -0.59 7.55 14.69
CA MET A 125 0.68 7.63 13.96
C MET A 125 1.07 9.09 13.75
N ARG A 126 2.19 9.48 14.35
CA ARG A 126 2.66 10.88 14.32
C ARG A 126 3.47 11.23 13.07
N ASN A 127 4.10 10.22 12.44
CA ASN A 127 4.98 10.41 11.29
C ASN A 127 4.40 9.80 10.01
N LEU A 128 3.07 9.76 9.87
CA LEU A 128 2.40 9.16 8.74
C LEU A 128 2.77 9.85 7.42
N GLY A 129 3.17 9.07 6.42
CA GLY A 129 3.60 9.54 5.11
C GLY A 129 2.71 9.12 3.97
N LEU A 130 2.20 7.89 4.00
CA LEU A 130 1.36 7.33 2.96
C LEU A 130 0.41 6.29 3.56
N VAL A 131 -0.80 6.25 3.03
CA VAL A 131 -1.77 5.19 3.30
C VAL A 131 -2.12 4.52 1.98
N VAL A 132 -2.02 3.20 1.94
CA VAL A 132 -2.44 2.36 0.81
C VAL A 132 -3.66 1.56 1.24
N ILE A 133 -4.67 1.47 0.40
CA ILE A 133 -5.88 0.66 0.65
C ILE A 133 -6.07 -0.26 -0.56
N ASP A 134 -5.92 -1.56 -0.37
CA ASP A 134 -6.07 -2.57 -1.41
C ASP A 134 -7.13 -3.60 -0.99
N TYR A 135 -8.36 -3.46 -1.48
CA TYR A 135 -8.94 -2.42 -2.31
C TYR A 135 -10.27 -1.95 -1.70
N ILE A 136 -10.65 -0.71 -2.01
CA ILE A 136 -11.77 0.00 -1.37
C ILE A 136 -13.14 -0.69 -1.47
N GLN A 137 -13.36 -1.53 -2.48
CA GLN A 137 -14.63 -2.23 -2.67
C GLN A 137 -14.89 -3.33 -1.61
N LEU A 138 -13.88 -3.75 -0.85
CA LEU A 138 -14.02 -4.68 0.27
C LEU A 138 -14.26 -3.98 1.60
N MET A 139 -14.21 -2.65 1.62
CA MET A 139 -14.57 -1.87 2.81
C MET A 139 -16.08 -1.95 3.06
N GLN A 140 -16.45 -1.95 4.33
CA GLN A 140 -17.85 -1.90 4.72
C GLN A 140 -18.37 -0.45 4.64
N SER A 141 -19.49 -0.26 3.92
CA SER A 141 -20.26 0.97 3.95
C SER A 141 -21.03 1.07 5.29
N ALA A 142 -21.24 2.29 5.77
CA ALA A 142 -22.11 2.54 6.91
C ALA A 142 -23.57 2.17 6.60
N ASN A 143 -23.98 2.30 5.35
CA ASN A 143 -25.32 1.92 4.88
C ASN A 143 -25.30 0.49 4.30
N LYS A 144 -25.85 -0.45 5.05
CA LYS A 144 -25.93 -1.87 4.66
C LYS A 144 -26.81 -2.14 3.43
N ASN A 145 -27.70 -1.22 3.08
CA ASN A 145 -28.65 -1.35 1.97
C ASN A 145 -28.20 -0.58 0.71
N ALA A 146 -27.03 0.07 0.74
CA ALA A 146 -26.52 0.81 -0.40
C ALA A 146 -26.13 -0.14 -1.53
N SER A 147 -26.38 0.27 -2.77
CA SER A 147 -25.81 -0.39 -3.95
C SER A 147 -24.29 -0.32 -3.91
N ARG A 148 -23.61 -1.21 -4.64
CA ARG A 148 -22.14 -1.26 -4.66
C ARG A 148 -21.51 0.06 -5.14
N VAL A 149 -22.16 0.74 -6.07
CA VAL A 149 -21.69 2.04 -6.59
C VAL A 149 -21.85 3.14 -5.53
N GLU A 150 -22.99 3.17 -4.85
CA GLU A 150 -23.25 4.12 -3.76
C GLU A 150 -22.28 3.90 -2.59
N ALA A 151 -22.04 2.63 -2.22
CA ALA A 151 -21.10 2.27 -1.16
C ALA A 151 -19.66 2.75 -1.49
N VAL A 152 -19.16 2.52 -2.70
CA VAL A 152 -17.83 2.99 -3.13
C VAL A 152 -17.77 4.52 -3.16
N SER A 153 -18.83 5.18 -3.60
CA SER A 153 -18.91 6.65 -3.62
C SER A 153 -18.89 7.24 -2.20
N GLU A 154 -19.65 6.66 -1.28
CA GLU A 154 -19.67 7.03 0.14
C GLU A 154 -18.28 6.85 0.77
N ILE A 155 -17.66 5.68 0.58
CA ILE A 155 -16.34 5.36 1.10
C ILE A 155 -15.31 6.37 0.57
N THR A 156 -15.30 6.64 -0.72
CA THR A 156 -14.36 7.58 -1.35
C THR A 156 -14.53 9.01 -0.80
N ARG A 157 -15.77 9.46 -0.64
CA ARG A 157 -16.06 10.77 0.01
C ARG A 157 -15.57 10.80 1.45
N SER A 158 -15.73 9.71 2.20
CA SER A 158 -15.31 9.59 3.60
C SER A 158 -13.79 9.48 3.76
N LEU A 159 -13.07 8.98 2.75
CA LEU A 159 -11.60 8.91 2.73
C LEU A 159 -10.94 10.26 2.43
N LYS A 160 -11.59 11.13 1.64
CA LYS A 160 -11.00 12.43 1.29
C LYS A 160 -10.67 13.30 2.53
N PRO A 161 -11.54 13.44 3.56
CA PRO A 161 -11.17 14.12 4.80
C PRO A 161 -10.01 13.46 5.55
N VAL A 162 -9.82 12.13 5.42
CA VAL A 162 -8.69 11.43 6.05
C VAL A 162 -7.37 11.92 5.49
N SER A 163 -7.27 12.14 4.18
CA SER A 163 -6.05 12.65 3.55
C SER A 163 -5.70 14.07 4.02
N TYR A 164 -6.69 14.90 4.34
CA TYR A 164 -6.44 16.26 4.86
C TYR A 164 -6.02 16.30 6.33
N THR A 165 -6.51 15.38 7.16
CA THR A 165 -6.35 15.46 8.61
C THR A 165 -5.15 14.68 9.16
N HIS A 166 -4.56 13.76 8.36
CA HIS A 166 -3.54 12.83 8.85
C HIS A 166 -2.22 12.88 8.08
N LEU A 167 -2.15 13.52 6.92
CA LEU A 167 -0.95 13.62 6.10
C LEU A 167 -0.34 15.03 6.08
N THR A 168 -0.90 15.96 6.84
CA THR A 168 -0.33 17.29 7.10
C THR A 168 0.60 17.21 8.29
#